data_a32e1dd9ff95dfe1253600371db1c9bf
#
_entry.id   a32e1dd9ff95dfe1253600371db1c9bf
#
_cell.length_a   1.000
_cell.length_b   1.000
_cell.length_c   1.000
_cell.angle_alpha   90.00
_cell.angle_beta   90.00
_cell.angle_gamma   90.00
#
_symmetry.space_group_name_H-M   'P 1'
#
loop_
_entity.id
_entity.type
_entity.pdbx_description
1 polymer ?
#
loop_
_entity_poly.entity_id
_entity_poly.type
_entity_poly.pdbx_seq_one_letter_code
_entity_poly.pdbx_strand_id
1 'polypeptide(L)'
;MIGNSSTLMRVVGAVPNDFIPARDTDSMVVKESESELERGDVAPDFELPGTDGETYSLDFFGGTALLVVFTCNHCPYAKAKFDLLNELAAAYDDLDVVGINPNDSEEYPEDSFETMREYVANGTIAHDAYLRDETAEVAAAYGAVCTPDPFLFGREDGEWRLRYHGRLDDAMNPDDEPSEFYIRDAVDSVLAGETVDVPDRPSRGCSIKWPAE
;
A
#
# COMPACT_ATOMS: atom_id res chain seq x y z
N MET A 1 -7.64 -14.20 78.50
CA MET A 1 -7.54 -12.93 77.77
C MET A 1 -7.54 -13.27 76.31
N ILE A 2 -8.59 -12.89 75.64
CA ILE A 2 -9.05 -13.42 74.43
C ILE A 2 -8.66 -12.39 73.32
N GLY A 3 -7.79 -12.78 72.36
CA GLY A 3 -7.43 -11.93 71.24
C GLY A 3 -8.25 -12.29 70.01
N ASN A 4 -9.08 -11.35 69.63
CA ASN A 4 -9.95 -11.49 68.44
C ASN A 4 -9.19 -11.11 67.17
N SER A 5 -9.02 -12.05 66.28
CA SER A 5 -8.38 -11.82 65.00
C SER A 5 -9.46 -11.76 63.89
N SER A 6 -9.80 -10.54 63.45
CA SER A 6 -10.73 -10.31 62.36
C SER A 6 -10.01 -10.48 61.05
N THR A 7 -10.34 -11.55 60.33
CA THR A 7 -9.92 -11.76 58.95
C THR A 7 -10.80 -10.93 58.01
N LEU A 8 -10.23 -9.90 57.42
CA LEU A 8 -10.84 -9.13 56.34
C LEU A 8 -10.81 -9.92 55.04
N MET A 9 -11.97 -10.39 54.63
CA MET A 9 -12.21 -11.04 53.37
C MET A 9 -12.21 -9.97 52.24
N ARG A 10 -11.17 -9.98 51.43
CA ARG A 10 -11.07 -9.09 50.27
C ARG A 10 -11.97 -9.63 49.15
N VAL A 11 -13.07 -8.96 48.91
CA VAL A 11 -13.94 -9.21 47.76
C VAL A 11 -13.20 -8.71 46.51
N VAL A 12 -12.76 -9.63 45.68
CA VAL A 12 -12.25 -9.33 44.33
C VAL A 12 -13.47 -9.12 43.45
N GLY A 13 -13.76 -7.86 43.18
CA GLY A 13 -14.79 -7.49 42.19
C GLY A 13 -14.39 -7.95 40.79
N ALA A 14 -15.25 -8.76 40.17
CA ALA A 14 -15.16 -9.11 38.78
C ALA A 14 -15.31 -7.84 37.93
N VAL A 15 -14.32 -7.54 37.10
CA VAL A 15 -14.40 -6.51 36.08
C VAL A 15 -15.32 -7.05 34.96
N PRO A 16 -16.37 -6.34 34.53
CA PRO A 16 -17.17 -6.79 33.40
C PRO A 16 -16.31 -6.69 32.14
N ASN A 17 -16.16 -7.83 31.48
CA ASN A 17 -15.48 -7.98 30.21
C ASN A 17 -16.47 -7.66 29.08
N ASP A 18 -16.89 -6.40 28.95
CA ASP A 18 -17.79 -5.94 27.88
C ASP A 18 -17.28 -4.63 27.28
N PHE A 19 -16.07 -4.68 26.69
CA PHE A 19 -15.66 -3.69 25.71
C PHE A 19 -15.05 -4.41 24.51
N ILE A 20 -15.90 -5.13 23.79
CA ILE A 20 -15.63 -5.43 22.39
C ILE A 20 -16.05 -4.15 21.64
N PRO A 21 -15.12 -3.38 21.07
CA PRO A 21 -15.51 -2.30 20.20
C PRO A 21 -16.33 -2.91 19.06
N ALA A 22 -17.53 -2.41 18.84
CA ALA A 22 -18.33 -2.76 17.70
C ALA A 22 -17.43 -2.61 16.46
N ARG A 23 -17.30 -3.66 15.66
CA ARG A 23 -16.67 -3.58 14.34
C ARG A 23 -17.46 -2.54 13.58
N ASP A 24 -16.82 -1.43 13.26
CA ASP A 24 -17.35 -0.42 12.35
C ASP A 24 -17.37 -1.08 10.96
N THR A 25 -18.43 -1.82 10.69
CA THR A 25 -18.76 -2.29 9.35
C THR A 25 -19.22 -1.08 8.57
N ASP A 26 -18.36 -0.65 7.60
CA ASP A 26 -18.71 0.32 6.55
C ASP A 26 -18.32 1.79 6.78
N SER A 27 -17.13 2.07 7.27
CA SER A 27 -16.56 3.38 7.00
C SER A 27 -15.26 3.21 6.19
N MET A 28 -15.24 3.71 4.97
CA MET A 28 -13.99 3.96 4.23
C MET A 28 -13.22 5.02 5.02
N VAL A 29 -12.45 4.56 6.01
CA VAL A 29 -11.59 5.46 6.78
C VAL A 29 -10.49 5.95 5.85
N VAL A 30 -10.52 7.22 5.53
CA VAL A 30 -9.47 7.88 4.77
C VAL A 30 -8.27 8.05 5.69
N LYS A 31 -7.09 7.63 5.20
CA LYS A 31 -5.80 7.79 5.88
C LYS A 31 -4.82 8.53 4.98
N GLU A 32 -3.80 9.09 5.60
CA GLU A 32 -2.58 9.54 4.94
C GLU A 32 -1.50 8.49 5.17
N SER A 33 -0.57 8.36 4.20
CA SER A 33 0.52 7.40 4.28
C SER A 33 1.49 7.74 5.42
N GLU A 34 1.97 6.69 6.10
CA GLU A 34 2.84 6.77 7.28
C GLU A 34 3.89 5.64 7.20
N SER A 35 4.89 5.75 6.34
CA SER A 35 5.96 4.76 6.29
C SER A 35 7.16 5.22 7.11
N GLU A 36 7.87 4.25 7.72
CA GLU A 36 9.16 4.48 8.38
C GLU A 36 10.34 4.41 7.39
N LEU A 37 10.08 3.99 6.13
CA LEU A 37 11.12 3.98 5.09
C LEU A 37 11.52 5.40 4.72
N GLU A 38 12.82 5.66 4.76
CA GLU A 38 13.42 6.92 4.38
C GLU A 38 14.09 6.83 3.00
N ARG A 39 14.27 7.96 2.32
CA ARG A 39 15.01 8.01 1.05
C ARG A 39 16.41 7.43 1.21
N GLY A 40 16.76 6.47 0.35
CA GLY A 40 18.01 5.70 0.39
C GLY A 40 17.89 4.33 1.03
N ASP A 41 16.80 4.05 1.77
CA ASP A 41 16.56 2.71 2.31
C ASP A 41 16.35 1.69 1.20
N VAL A 42 16.78 0.46 1.46
CA VAL A 42 16.58 -0.67 0.55
C VAL A 42 15.13 -1.12 0.60
N ALA A 43 14.54 -1.39 -0.57
CA ALA A 43 13.20 -1.93 -0.65
C ALA A 43 13.07 -3.24 0.14
N PRO A 44 12.05 -3.38 1.00
CA PRO A 44 11.73 -4.67 1.60
C PRO A 44 11.45 -5.71 0.52
N ASP A 45 12.05 -6.89 0.67
CA ASP A 45 11.92 -7.98 -0.30
C ASP A 45 10.52 -8.59 -0.27
N PHE A 46 10.10 -9.18 -1.39
CA PHE A 46 8.84 -9.90 -1.48
C PHE A 46 8.90 -11.05 -2.49
N GLU A 47 8.00 -12.00 -2.31
CA GLU A 47 7.71 -13.06 -3.29
C GLU A 47 6.18 -13.22 -3.35
N LEU A 48 5.54 -12.67 -4.40
CA LEU A 48 4.09 -12.57 -4.50
C LEU A 48 3.56 -13.13 -5.82
N PRO A 49 2.37 -13.78 -5.81
CA PRO A 49 1.73 -14.24 -7.03
C PRO A 49 1.16 -13.08 -7.85
N GLY A 50 1.45 -13.09 -9.14
CA GLY A 50 0.89 -12.19 -10.13
C GLY A 50 -0.40 -12.73 -10.77
N THR A 51 -1.22 -11.82 -11.26
CA THR A 51 -2.50 -12.14 -11.93
C THR A 51 -2.34 -12.95 -13.20
N ASP A 52 -1.16 -12.96 -13.81
CA ASP A 52 -0.77 -13.76 -14.97
C ASP A 52 -0.38 -15.20 -14.62
N GLY A 53 -0.23 -15.53 -13.34
CA GLY A 53 0.14 -16.83 -12.80
C GLY A 53 1.63 -17.01 -12.54
N GLU A 54 2.45 -16.00 -12.79
CA GLU A 54 3.86 -15.99 -12.43
C GLU A 54 4.05 -15.54 -10.97
N THR A 55 5.22 -15.82 -10.40
CA THR A 55 5.63 -15.32 -9.07
C THR A 55 6.67 -14.23 -9.27
N TYR A 56 6.46 -13.11 -8.60
CA TYR A 56 7.29 -11.92 -8.71
C TYR A 56 8.07 -11.65 -7.45
N SER A 57 9.33 -11.27 -7.60
CA SER A 57 10.20 -10.73 -6.56
C SER A 57 10.89 -9.48 -7.08
N LEU A 58 11.61 -8.75 -6.24
CA LEU A 58 12.37 -7.56 -6.65
C LEU A 58 13.37 -7.85 -7.79
N ASP A 59 13.92 -9.07 -7.85
CA ASP A 59 14.88 -9.48 -8.89
C ASP A 59 14.24 -9.68 -10.28
N PHE A 60 12.92 -9.79 -10.33
CA PHE A 60 12.18 -9.93 -11.60
C PHE A 60 12.25 -8.64 -12.44
N PHE A 61 12.28 -7.48 -11.78
CA PHE A 61 12.21 -6.19 -12.42
C PHE A 61 13.58 -5.74 -12.93
N GLY A 62 13.64 -5.35 -14.20
CA GLY A 62 14.88 -5.07 -14.91
C GLY A 62 15.15 -3.60 -15.19
N GLY A 63 14.20 -2.72 -14.94
CA GLY A 63 14.28 -1.29 -15.19
C GLY A 63 15.33 -0.55 -14.34
N THR A 64 15.49 0.73 -14.59
CA THR A 64 16.30 1.65 -13.80
C THR A 64 15.51 2.20 -12.61
N ALA A 65 14.19 2.28 -12.76
CA ALA A 65 13.23 2.69 -11.74
C ALA A 65 12.16 1.61 -11.52
N LEU A 66 11.66 1.50 -10.28
CA LEU A 66 10.58 0.61 -9.88
C LEU A 66 9.57 1.40 -9.05
N LEU A 67 8.34 1.48 -9.51
CA LEU A 67 7.22 2.07 -8.78
C LEU A 67 6.34 0.96 -8.20
N VAL A 68 6.45 0.74 -6.90
CA VAL A 68 5.57 -0.16 -6.14
C VAL A 68 4.42 0.67 -5.59
N VAL A 69 3.18 0.27 -5.89
CA VAL A 69 1.97 0.96 -5.40
C VAL A 69 1.07 -0.04 -4.67
N PHE A 70 0.90 0.15 -3.37
CA PHE A 70 -0.16 -0.57 -2.67
C PHE A 70 -1.49 0.01 -3.11
N THR A 71 -2.31 -0.82 -3.73
CA THR A 71 -3.55 -0.43 -4.39
C THR A 71 -4.64 -1.47 -4.18
N CYS A 72 -5.87 -1.21 -4.60
CA CYS A 72 -6.97 -2.15 -4.47
C CYS A 72 -8.10 -1.86 -5.46
N ASN A 73 -9.03 -2.80 -5.60
CA ASN A 73 -10.10 -2.70 -6.60
C ASN A 73 -11.35 -1.97 -6.10
N HIS A 74 -11.60 -1.92 -4.78
CA HIS A 74 -12.83 -1.33 -4.25
C HIS A 74 -12.70 0.16 -3.89
N CYS A 75 -11.50 0.63 -3.54
CA CYS A 75 -11.26 2.00 -3.08
C CYS A 75 -11.38 3.03 -4.21
N PRO A 76 -12.23 4.07 -4.09
CA PRO A 76 -12.33 5.12 -5.11
C PRO A 76 -11.03 5.89 -5.34
N TYR A 77 -10.25 6.12 -4.27
CA TYR A 77 -8.95 6.79 -4.36
C TYR A 77 -7.95 5.99 -5.18
N ALA A 78 -7.92 4.66 -5.01
CA ALA A 78 -7.06 3.78 -5.80
C ALA A 78 -7.51 3.75 -7.27
N LYS A 79 -8.82 3.57 -7.51
CA LYS A 79 -9.40 3.55 -8.87
C LYS A 79 -9.10 4.82 -9.66
N ALA A 80 -9.15 5.98 -9.02
CA ALA A 80 -8.85 7.27 -9.64
C ALA A 80 -7.40 7.38 -10.14
N LYS A 81 -6.51 6.44 -9.79
CA LYS A 81 -5.10 6.45 -10.19
C LYS A 81 -4.74 5.36 -11.20
N PHE A 82 -5.66 4.45 -11.55
CA PHE A 82 -5.36 3.37 -12.50
C PHE A 82 -4.89 3.88 -13.84
N ASP A 83 -5.58 4.87 -14.42
CA ASP A 83 -5.21 5.44 -15.72
C ASP A 83 -3.81 6.07 -15.66
N LEU A 84 -3.49 6.81 -14.60
CA LEU A 84 -2.16 7.40 -14.42
C LEU A 84 -1.06 6.32 -14.32
N LEU A 85 -1.30 5.24 -13.58
CA LEU A 85 -0.35 4.13 -13.45
C LEU A 85 -0.15 3.41 -14.78
N ASN A 86 -1.23 3.16 -15.53
CA ASN A 86 -1.17 2.59 -16.88
C ASN A 86 -0.41 3.50 -17.86
N GLU A 87 -0.65 4.82 -17.78
CA GLU A 87 0.07 5.79 -18.59
C GLU A 87 1.57 5.84 -18.26
N LEU A 88 1.95 5.73 -16.98
CA LEU A 88 3.35 5.69 -16.57
C LEU A 88 4.05 4.46 -17.14
N ALA A 89 3.47 3.27 -16.99
CA ALA A 89 4.01 2.04 -17.53
C ALA A 89 4.16 2.09 -19.07
N ALA A 90 3.22 2.72 -19.76
CA ALA A 90 3.27 2.85 -21.22
C ALA A 90 4.25 3.93 -21.72
N ALA A 91 4.58 4.93 -20.88
CA ALA A 91 5.38 6.09 -21.28
C ALA A 91 6.88 5.93 -21.03
N TYR A 92 7.27 5.07 -20.10
CA TYR A 92 8.65 4.94 -19.65
C TYR A 92 9.16 3.50 -19.78
N ASP A 93 10.02 3.24 -20.78
CA ASP A 93 10.58 1.90 -21.04
C ASP A 93 11.49 1.37 -19.90
N ASP A 94 12.10 2.25 -19.11
CA ASP A 94 13.02 1.93 -18.02
C ASP A 94 12.37 2.04 -16.62
N LEU A 95 11.05 2.16 -16.54
CA LEU A 95 10.24 2.13 -15.31
C LEU A 95 9.39 0.87 -15.29
N ASP A 96 9.54 0.06 -14.26
CA ASP A 96 8.60 -1.01 -13.94
C ASP A 96 7.51 -0.47 -12.98
N VAL A 97 6.23 -0.64 -13.29
CA VAL A 97 5.08 -0.23 -12.46
C VAL A 97 4.35 -1.45 -11.91
N VAL A 98 4.32 -1.58 -10.60
CA VAL A 98 3.79 -2.76 -9.90
C VAL A 98 2.70 -2.36 -8.92
N GLY A 99 1.50 -2.86 -9.13
CA GLY A 99 0.42 -2.77 -8.15
C GLY A 99 0.43 -3.97 -7.19
N ILE A 100 0.29 -3.73 -5.90
CA ILE A 100 0.15 -4.78 -4.89
C ILE A 100 -1.17 -4.57 -4.15
N ASN A 101 -2.02 -5.60 -4.13
CA ASN A 101 -3.29 -5.57 -3.40
C ASN A 101 -3.18 -6.39 -2.10
N PRO A 102 -3.16 -5.72 -0.91
CA PRO A 102 -3.04 -6.37 0.39
C PRO A 102 -4.37 -6.59 1.10
N ASN A 103 -5.49 -6.12 0.53
CA ASN A 103 -6.77 -6.10 1.25
C ASN A 103 -7.35 -7.49 1.48
N ASP A 104 -8.00 -7.66 2.63
CA ASP A 104 -8.78 -8.85 2.94
C ASP A 104 -9.90 -9.07 1.91
N SER A 105 -9.78 -10.13 1.12
CA SER A 105 -10.74 -10.49 0.07
C SER A 105 -11.93 -11.30 0.59
N GLU A 106 -11.87 -11.80 1.82
CA GLU A 106 -13.02 -12.48 2.44
C GLU A 106 -14.08 -11.44 2.87
N GLU A 107 -13.62 -10.32 3.42
CA GLU A 107 -14.50 -9.22 3.81
C GLU A 107 -14.81 -8.28 2.63
N TYR A 108 -13.86 -8.14 1.68
CA TYR A 108 -13.97 -7.26 0.49
C TYR A 108 -13.80 -8.08 -0.81
N PRO A 109 -14.83 -8.80 -1.28
CA PRO A 109 -14.72 -9.68 -2.45
C PRO A 109 -14.27 -9.00 -3.75
N GLU A 110 -14.46 -7.69 -3.88
CA GLU A 110 -13.97 -6.89 -4.99
C GLU A 110 -12.43 -6.92 -5.09
N ASP A 111 -11.73 -7.19 -3.99
CA ASP A 111 -10.28 -7.31 -3.93
C ASP A 111 -9.79 -8.74 -4.08
N SER A 112 -10.69 -9.68 -4.43
CA SER A 112 -10.31 -11.06 -4.69
C SER A 112 -9.34 -11.19 -5.87
N PHE A 113 -8.51 -12.23 -5.82
CA PHE A 113 -7.55 -12.51 -6.89
C PHE A 113 -8.23 -12.76 -8.25
N GLU A 114 -9.47 -13.27 -8.25
CA GLU A 114 -10.28 -13.43 -9.45
C GLU A 114 -10.65 -12.06 -10.06
N THR A 115 -11.15 -11.14 -9.24
CA THR A 115 -11.47 -9.78 -9.68
C THR A 115 -10.24 -9.01 -10.15
N MET A 116 -9.08 -9.19 -9.50
CA MET A 116 -7.81 -8.62 -9.96
C MET A 116 -7.48 -9.09 -11.39
N ARG A 117 -7.63 -10.39 -11.67
CA ARG A 117 -7.45 -10.96 -13.02
C ARG A 117 -8.43 -10.39 -14.03
N GLU A 118 -9.68 -10.16 -13.65
CA GLU A 118 -10.69 -9.54 -14.50
C GLU A 118 -10.30 -8.09 -14.88
N TYR A 119 -9.76 -7.33 -13.94
CA TYR A 119 -9.30 -5.95 -14.18
C TYR A 119 -8.12 -5.88 -15.15
N VAL A 120 -7.21 -6.84 -15.07
CA VAL A 120 -6.12 -6.96 -16.06
C VAL A 120 -6.67 -7.44 -17.41
N ALA A 121 -7.53 -8.46 -17.42
CA ALA A 121 -8.06 -9.03 -18.67
C ALA A 121 -8.92 -8.05 -19.48
N ASN A 122 -9.60 -7.12 -18.82
CA ASN A 122 -10.43 -6.11 -19.46
C ASN A 122 -9.71 -4.78 -19.74
N GLY A 123 -8.42 -4.67 -19.35
CA GLY A 123 -7.58 -3.50 -19.56
C GLY A 123 -7.80 -2.34 -18.60
N THR A 124 -8.57 -2.52 -17.52
CA THR A 124 -8.69 -1.52 -16.44
C THR A 124 -7.33 -1.32 -15.76
N ILE A 125 -6.59 -2.40 -15.57
CA ILE A 125 -5.19 -2.38 -15.11
C ILE A 125 -4.33 -2.93 -16.25
N ALA A 126 -3.37 -2.11 -16.70
CA ALA A 126 -2.48 -2.39 -17.82
C ALA A 126 -1.01 -2.03 -17.52
N HIS A 127 -0.66 -1.80 -16.25
CA HIS A 127 0.73 -1.65 -15.83
C HIS A 127 1.43 -3.02 -15.73
N ASP A 128 2.74 -3.06 -15.48
CA ASP A 128 3.60 -4.20 -15.74
C ASP A 128 3.27 -5.45 -14.91
N ALA A 129 2.86 -5.29 -13.65
CA ALA A 129 2.44 -6.40 -12.80
C ALA A 129 1.35 -6.00 -11.80
N TYR A 130 0.41 -6.91 -11.53
CA TYR A 130 -0.59 -6.75 -10.46
C TYR A 130 -0.55 -7.98 -9.55
N LEU A 131 -0.07 -7.77 -8.32
CA LEU A 131 0.32 -8.80 -7.37
C LEU A 131 -0.66 -8.89 -6.19
N ARG A 132 -0.83 -10.09 -5.66
CA ARG A 132 -1.64 -10.34 -4.47
C ARG A 132 -0.75 -10.53 -3.24
N ASP A 133 -0.90 -9.66 -2.23
CA ASP A 133 -0.34 -9.83 -0.89
C ASP A 133 -1.46 -10.30 0.06
N GLU A 134 -1.71 -11.61 0.07
CA GLU A 134 -2.86 -12.20 0.75
C GLU A 134 -2.77 -12.07 2.29
N THR A 135 -1.57 -12.06 2.82
CA THR A 135 -1.31 -11.93 4.26
C THR A 135 -1.12 -10.48 4.71
N ALA A 136 -1.01 -9.55 3.76
CA ALA A 136 -0.63 -8.16 3.97
C ALA A 136 0.73 -7.98 4.69
N GLU A 137 1.58 -9.01 4.69
CA GLU A 137 2.92 -8.95 5.30
C GLU A 137 3.86 -8.02 4.52
N VAL A 138 3.74 -7.98 3.19
CA VAL A 138 4.53 -7.07 2.36
C VAL A 138 4.08 -5.62 2.59
N ALA A 139 2.77 -5.37 2.63
CA ALA A 139 2.26 -4.04 2.99
C ALA A 139 2.77 -3.57 4.35
N ALA A 140 2.76 -4.47 5.35
CA ALA A 140 3.31 -4.18 6.68
C ALA A 140 4.82 -3.89 6.65
N ALA A 141 5.60 -4.65 5.87
CA ALA A 141 7.05 -4.45 5.74
C ALA A 141 7.40 -3.10 5.10
N TYR A 142 6.57 -2.62 4.16
CA TYR A 142 6.72 -1.27 3.57
C TYR A 142 6.16 -0.16 4.46
N GLY A 143 5.43 -0.51 5.54
CA GLY A 143 4.72 0.46 6.38
C GLY A 143 3.53 1.11 5.66
N ALA A 144 3.01 0.49 4.61
CA ALA A 144 1.84 0.99 3.90
C ALA A 144 0.58 0.85 4.78
N VAL A 145 -0.23 1.91 4.86
CA VAL A 145 -1.45 1.94 5.70
C VAL A 145 -2.70 2.34 4.93
N CYS A 146 -2.56 2.77 3.68
CA CYS A 146 -3.66 3.19 2.82
C CYS A 146 -3.47 2.74 1.38
N THR A 147 -4.51 2.89 0.56
CA THR A 147 -4.47 2.68 -0.90
C THR A 147 -5.09 3.89 -1.61
N PRO A 148 -4.39 4.49 -2.61
CA PRO A 148 -3.06 4.13 -3.08
C PRO A 148 -1.94 4.62 -2.16
N ASP A 149 -0.84 3.84 -2.06
CA ASP A 149 0.39 4.24 -1.36
C ASP A 149 1.61 3.91 -2.23
N PRO A 150 2.19 4.89 -2.94
CA PRO A 150 3.26 4.68 -3.90
C PRO A 150 4.65 4.86 -3.31
N PHE A 151 5.56 3.95 -3.67
CA PHE A 151 6.98 3.93 -3.34
C PHE A 151 7.79 3.84 -4.63
N LEU A 152 8.55 4.88 -4.97
CA LEU A 152 9.43 4.89 -6.14
C LEU A 152 10.86 4.60 -5.71
N PHE A 153 11.42 3.55 -6.29
CA PHE A 153 12.80 3.12 -6.08
C PHE A 153 13.64 3.40 -7.32
N GLY A 154 14.92 3.69 -7.11
CA GLY A 154 15.95 3.70 -8.15
C GLY A 154 16.95 2.60 -7.90
N ARG A 155 17.54 2.04 -8.97
CA ARG A 155 18.54 0.99 -8.85
C ARG A 155 19.92 1.60 -8.57
N GLU A 156 20.57 1.17 -7.47
CA GLU A 156 21.90 1.61 -7.05
C GLU A 156 22.69 0.41 -6.51
N ASP A 157 23.86 0.16 -7.07
CA ASP A 157 24.74 -0.97 -6.71
C ASP A 157 24.04 -2.35 -6.73
N GLY A 158 23.00 -2.50 -7.56
CA GLY A 158 22.20 -3.70 -7.70
C GLY A 158 21.02 -3.82 -6.74
N GLU A 159 20.85 -2.88 -5.83
CA GLU A 159 19.74 -2.80 -4.89
C GLU A 159 18.71 -1.76 -5.31
N TRP A 160 17.44 -1.99 -4.95
CA TRP A 160 16.38 -1.01 -5.10
C TRP A 160 16.36 -0.09 -3.87
N ARG A 161 16.66 1.22 -4.07
CA ARG A 161 16.68 2.21 -2.99
C ARG A 161 15.58 3.24 -3.16
N LEU A 162 14.87 3.53 -2.07
CA LEU A 162 13.76 4.48 -2.06
C LEU A 162 14.23 5.87 -2.49
N ARG A 163 13.54 6.45 -3.45
CA ARG A 163 13.80 7.79 -4.00
C ARG A 163 12.67 8.77 -3.72
N TYR A 164 11.44 8.26 -3.68
CA TYR A 164 10.26 9.06 -3.38
C TYR A 164 9.17 8.20 -2.75
N HIS A 165 8.56 8.70 -1.68
CA HIS A 165 7.36 8.17 -1.08
C HIS A 165 6.40 9.32 -0.84
N GLY A 166 5.23 9.30 -1.49
CA GLY A 166 4.25 10.36 -1.39
C GLY A 166 3.18 10.25 -2.47
N ARG A 167 2.23 11.19 -2.49
CA ARG A 167 1.13 11.14 -3.45
C ARG A 167 1.58 11.26 -4.90
N LEU A 168 0.81 10.63 -5.78
CA LEU A 168 1.10 10.59 -7.22
C LEU A 168 0.91 11.95 -7.90
N ASP A 169 -0.07 12.74 -7.42
CA ASP A 169 -0.47 14.03 -7.99
C ASP A 169 -1.06 14.96 -6.91
N ASP A 170 -1.58 16.12 -7.29
CA ASP A 170 -2.16 17.12 -6.40
C ASP A 170 -3.65 16.89 -6.07
N ALA A 171 -4.34 15.96 -6.72
CA ALA A 171 -5.74 15.63 -6.46
C ALA A 171 -5.93 15.04 -5.05
N MET A 172 -6.80 15.67 -4.26
CA MET A 172 -7.04 15.28 -2.86
C MET A 172 -8.24 14.35 -2.71
N ASN A 173 -9.12 14.29 -3.71
CA ASN A 173 -10.29 13.42 -3.71
C ASN A 173 -10.39 12.68 -5.05
N PRO A 174 -11.12 11.56 -5.12
CA PRO A 174 -11.22 10.75 -6.33
C PRO A 174 -11.80 11.49 -7.54
N ASP A 175 -12.66 12.46 -7.31
CA ASP A 175 -13.35 13.25 -8.35
C ASP A 175 -12.58 14.53 -8.75
N ASP A 176 -11.47 14.83 -8.08
CA ASP A 176 -10.65 15.99 -8.41
C ASP A 176 -9.82 15.68 -9.67
N GLU A 177 -9.73 16.64 -10.60
CA GLU A 177 -8.83 16.56 -11.75
C GLU A 177 -7.44 17.09 -11.34
N PRO A 178 -6.37 16.27 -11.45
CA PRO A 178 -5.03 16.72 -11.09
C PRO A 178 -4.50 17.75 -12.09
N SER A 179 -3.74 18.71 -11.58
CA SER A 179 -3.02 19.72 -12.35
C SER A 179 -1.49 19.56 -12.28
N GLU A 180 -1.00 18.90 -11.25
CA GLU A 180 0.42 18.58 -11.02
C GLU A 180 0.58 17.06 -10.80
N PHE A 181 1.58 16.46 -11.44
CA PHE A 181 1.87 15.04 -11.35
C PHE A 181 3.25 14.82 -10.72
N TYR A 182 3.31 14.83 -9.39
CA TYR A 182 4.55 14.68 -8.61
C TYR A 182 5.34 13.43 -8.96
N ILE A 183 4.63 12.33 -9.26
CA ILE A 183 5.27 11.07 -9.60
C ILE A 183 6.02 11.15 -10.94
N ARG A 184 5.55 11.92 -11.93
CA ARG A 184 6.25 12.10 -13.20
C ARG A 184 7.58 12.81 -13.00
N ASP A 185 7.58 13.89 -12.23
CA ASP A 185 8.80 14.66 -11.90
C ASP A 185 9.81 13.77 -11.13
N ALA A 186 9.30 12.93 -10.21
CA ALA A 186 10.14 12.02 -9.46
C ALA A 186 10.74 10.91 -10.35
N VAL A 187 9.94 10.31 -11.24
CA VAL A 187 10.40 9.29 -12.22
C VAL A 187 11.45 9.89 -13.16
N ASP A 188 11.18 11.08 -13.71
CA ASP A 188 12.12 11.76 -14.61
C ASP A 188 13.47 11.99 -13.93
N SER A 189 13.47 12.43 -12.65
CA SER A 189 14.69 12.61 -11.87
C SER A 189 15.45 11.31 -11.65
N VAL A 190 14.73 10.21 -11.29
CA VAL A 190 15.36 8.89 -11.09
C VAL A 190 15.99 8.36 -12.37
N LEU A 191 15.26 8.43 -13.48
CA LEU A 191 15.77 7.97 -14.78
C LEU A 191 16.92 8.80 -15.32
N ALA A 192 16.98 10.10 -14.96
CA ALA A 192 18.13 10.96 -15.26
C ALA A 192 19.33 10.72 -14.33
N GLY A 193 19.20 9.89 -13.29
CA GLY A 193 20.23 9.69 -12.26
C GLY A 193 20.42 10.91 -11.36
N GLU A 194 19.40 11.76 -11.26
CA GLU A 194 19.39 12.97 -10.45
C GLU A 194 18.71 12.75 -9.11
N THR A 195 18.96 13.65 -8.15
CA THR A 195 18.25 13.65 -6.88
C THR A 195 16.79 14.10 -7.10
N VAL A 196 15.85 13.37 -6.53
CA VAL A 196 14.42 13.76 -6.58
C VAL A 196 14.21 14.97 -5.68
N ASP A 197 13.90 16.13 -6.27
CA ASP A 197 13.60 17.40 -5.56
C ASP A 197 12.07 17.62 -5.45
N VAL A 198 11.31 16.54 -5.41
CA VAL A 198 9.88 16.58 -5.15
C VAL A 198 9.66 16.39 -3.65
N PRO A 199 8.93 17.30 -2.96
CA PRO A 199 8.63 17.13 -1.54
C PRO A 199 7.78 15.87 -1.30
N ASP A 200 8.12 15.12 -0.25
CA ASP A 200 7.31 14.00 0.20
C ASP A 200 5.99 14.54 0.79
N ARG A 201 4.93 14.48 0.00
CA ARG A 201 3.57 14.80 0.43
C ARG A 201 2.85 13.48 0.71
N PRO A 202 2.34 13.25 1.93
CA PRO A 202 1.69 11.97 2.25
C PRO A 202 0.62 11.62 1.24
N SER A 203 0.63 10.37 0.75
CA SER A 203 -0.45 9.84 -0.07
C SER A 203 -1.74 9.81 0.75
N ARG A 204 -2.88 9.89 0.08
CA ARG A 204 -4.19 9.87 0.72
C ARG A 204 -5.07 8.82 0.08
N GLY A 205 -5.70 7.98 0.90
CA GLY A 205 -6.55 6.91 0.40
C GLY A 205 -7.35 6.22 1.49
N CYS A 206 -8.02 5.13 1.11
CA CYS A 206 -8.73 4.29 2.05
C CYS A 206 -7.71 3.48 2.88
N SER A 207 -8.01 3.25 4.16
CA SER A 207 -7.18 2.36 4.98
C SER A 207 -7.09 0.98 4.36
N ILE A 208 -5.91 0.33 4.44
CA ILE A 208 -5.75 -1.09 4.11
C ILE A 208 -6.70 -1.91 4.98
N LYS A 209 -7.32 -2.92 4.38
CA LYS A 209 -8.21 -3.87 5.04
C LYS A 209 -7.38 -5.10 5.40
N TRP A 210 -6.85 -5.07 6.62
CA TRP A 210 -5.95 -6.11 7.11
C TRP A 210 -6.72 -7.42 7.30
N PRO A 211 -6.17 -8.58 6.87
CA PRO A 211 -6.74 -9.89 7.16
C PRO A 211 -6.90 -10.11 8.66
N ALA A 212 -7.93 -10.86 9.06
CA ALA A 212 -8.09 -11.26 10.46
C ALA A 212 -6.97 -12.24 10.87
N GLU A 213 -6.45 -12.11 12.10
CA GLU A 213 -5.48 -13.04 12.68
C GLU A 213 -6.09 -14.43 12.89
#